data_74fc3c795983026e438a02327c8911b1
#
_entry.id   74fc3c795983026e438a02327c8911b1
#
_cell.length_a   1.000
_cell.length_b   1.000
_cell.length_c   1.000
_cell.angle_alpha   90.00
_cell.angle_beta   90.00
_cell.angle_gamma   90.00
#
_symmetry.space_group_name_H-M   'P 1'
#
loop_
_entity.id
_entity.type
_entity.pdbx_description
1 polymer ?
#
loop_
_entity_poly.entity_id
_entity_poly.type
_entity_poly.pdbx_seq_one_letter_code
_entity_poly.pdbx_strand_id
1 'polypeptide(L)'
;MRLGVIADDFTGSVDIAGFLVAGGMRTIMCSRPVVVGDSDAIVMSLKIRSIPKSEAVKQVLEALAFLQQAGCDRFYYKYCSTFDSTSEGNIGPITDALREALNCSTTLICPALPVNGRTVFHGYLFVKDELLSDSPMRHHPLNPMHDSKLARILSSQSPAKNGHIYYDVIAKGSIAVRKAIEELKADGVNNIIVDVIDDEDLLVIAEATEDFSLVTGGSGLAQGIAHRWRERSGKAADLNAAFVVERRKAVVIAGSCSAMMQKQVAYYKKLAPSLSINEQACLDDPEYAKIVAAWVLEHQDQVLAPMVYATRSPSELEENRKKFGDADVSSAIEQMFSRLTGLLADKKVQNFIVGGGETSGVVATTLGVDAYLIGRQIDPGVSWVRSLDGAYQLVLKSGNFGSVEFLEKAQEMYDGNH
;
A
#
# COMPACT_ATOMS: atom_id res chain seq x y z
N MET A 1 -23.60 -2.32 -1.59
CA MET A 1 -22.45 -1.78 -0.83
C MET A 1 -21.28 -1.56 -1.78
N ARG A 2 -20.76 -0.34 -1.87
CA ARG A 2 -19.52 0.03 -2.54
C ARG A 2 -18.56 0.58 -1.48
N LEU A 3 -17.42 -0.05 -1.30
CA LEU A 3 -16.46 0.34 -0.26
C LEU A 3 -15.58 1.50 -0.74
N GLY A 4 -15.55 2.58 0.02
CA GLY A 4 -14.58 3.67 -0.15
C GLY A 4 -13.43 3.53 0.85
N VAL A 5 -12.20 3.45 0.39
CA VAL A 5 -11.00 3.38 1.23
C VAL A 5 -10.20 4.66 1.09
N ILE A 6 -9.80 5.25 2.21
CA ILE A 6 -8.85 6.36 2.27
C ILE A 6 -7.58 5.83 2.92
N ALA A 7 -6.50 5.74 2.16
CA ALA A 7 -5.23 5.22 2.66
C ALA A 7 -4.19 6.32 2.84
N ASP A 8 -3.43 6.23 3.91
CA ASP A 8 -2.49 7.27 4.35
C ASP A 8 -1.16 7.29 3.57
N ASP A 9 -0.88 6.21 2.80
CA ASP A 9 0.26 6.13 1.91
C ASP A 9 0.00 5.22 0.69
N PHE A 10 0.86 5.33 -0.33
CA PHE A 10 0.74 4.57 -1.57
C PHE A 10 0.89 3.06 -1.36
N THR A 11 1.90 2.64 -0.59
CA THR A 11 2.16 1.22 -0.35
C THR A 11 0.99 0.56 0.39
N GLY A 12 0.45 1.24 1.41
CA GLY A 12 -0.73 0.78 2.13
C GLY A 12 -1.99 0.72 1.25
N SER A 13 -2.09 1.62 0.26
CA SER A 13 -3.19 1.59 -0.71
C SER A 13 -3.16 0.34 -1.57
N VAL A 14 -1.99 -0.02 -2.10
CA VAL A 14 -1.81 -1.25 -2.89
C VAL A 14 -2.04 -2.49 -2.04
N ASP A 15 -1.56 -2.49 -0.79
CA ASP A 15 -1.70 -3.60 0.14
C ASP A 15 -3.18 -3.90 0.45
N ILE A 16 -3.95 -2.89 0.89
CA ILE A 16 -5.39 -3.10 1.15
C ILE A 16 -6.16 -3.46 -0.12
N ALA A 17 -5.83 -2.84 -1.26
CA ALA A 17 -6.46 -3.16 -2.53
C ALA A 17 -6.23 -4.62 -2.94
N GLY A 18 -5.04 -5.16 -2.68
CA GLY A 18 -4.71 -6.57 -2.90
C GLY A 18 -5.59 -7.52 -2.09
N PHE A 19 -5.84 -7.24 -0.80
CA PHE A 19 -6.74 -8.03 0.03
C PHE A 19 -8.19 -7.98 -0.45
N LEU A 20 -8.66 -6.81 -0.90
CA LEU A 20 -10.01 -6.66 -1.45
C LEU A 20 -10.19 -7.47 -2.74
N VAL A 21 -9.20 -7.43 -3.65
CA VAL A 21 -9.19 -8.21 -4.90
C VAL A 21 -9.10 -9.71 -4.61
N ALA A 22 -8.24 -10.14 -3.67
CA ALA A 22 -8.14 -11.55 -3.26
C ALA A 22 -9.48 -12.07 -2.70
N GLY A 23 -10.28 -11.20 -2.07
CA GLY A 23 -11.65 -11.50 -1.64
C GLY A 23 -12.70 -11.44 -2.76
N GLY A 24 -12.31 -11.14 -4.01
CA GLY A 24 -13.18 -11.10 -5.19
C GLY A 24 -13.82 -9.74 -5.49
N MET A 25 -13.44 -8.66 -4.80
CA MET A 25 -13.94 -7.31 -5.05
C MET A 25 -13.19 -6.65 -6.21
N ARG A 26 -13.91 -6.20 -7.25
CA ARG A 26 -13.33 -5.37 -8.30
C ARG A 26 -12.91 -4.02 -7.72
N THR A 27 -11.61 -3.81 -7.58
CA THR A 27 -11.03 -2.68 -6.85
C THR A 27 -10.29 -1.74 -7.79
N ILE A 28 -10.61 -0.45 -7.70
CA ILE A 28 -9.90 0.63 -8.39
C ILE A 28 -9.15 1.44 -7.33
N MET A 29 -7.87 1.71 -7.58
CA MET A 29 -7.06 2.62 -6.79
C MET A 29 -6.83 3.91 -7.57
N CYS A 30 -6.91 5.08 -6.92
CA CYS A 30 -6.62 6.37 -7.54
C CYS A 30 -5.84 7.27 -6.58
N SER A 31 -4.98 8.13 -7.14
CA SER A 31 -4.18 9.12 -6.39
C SER A 31 -4.83 10.50 -6.33
N ARG A 32 -5.84 10.74 -7.17
CA ARG A 32 -6.65 11.95 -7.22
C ARG A 32 -8.07 11.61 -7.69
N PRO A 33 -9.06 12.50 -7.50
CA PRO A 33 -10.39 12.32 -8.03
C PRO A 33 -10.39 12.12 -9.54
N VAL A 34 -10.98 11.02 -10.00
CA VAL A 34 -11.12 10.66 -11.42
C VAL A 34 -12.52 10.07 -11.66
N VAL A 35 -12.96 10.00 -12.90
CA VAL A 35 -14.17 9.27 -13.24
C VAL A 35 -13.93 7.78 -13.05
N VAL A 36 -14.64 7.17 -12.11
CA VAL A 36 -14.51 5.74 -11.76
C VAL A 36 -15.68 4.98 -12.37
N GLY A 37 -15.37 3.96 -13.15
CA GLY A 37 -16.35 3.04 -13.69
C GLY A 37 -16.94 2.08 -12.66
N ASP A 38 -17.52 0.98 -13.12
CA ASP A 38 -18.05 -0.08 -12.25
C ASP A 38 -16.95 -0.70 -11.41
N SER A 39 -17.15 -0.71 -10.08
CA SER A 39 -16.23 -1.28 -9.11
C SER A 39 -16.95 -1.56 -7.79
N ASP A 40 -16.46 -2.55 -7.04
CA ASP A 40 -16.99 -2.90 -5.72
C ASP A 40 -16.26 -2.11 -4.61
N ALA A 41 -15.02 -1.66 -4.89
CA ALA A 41 -14.24 -0.82 -3.99
C ALA A 41 -13.45 0.25 -4.74
N ILE A 42 -13.28 1.42 -4.12
CA ILE A 42 -12.41 2.51 -4.58
C ILE A 42 -11.44 2.85 -3.45
N VAL A 43 -10.14 2.83 -3.77
CA VAL A 43 -9.07 3.15 -2.82
C VAL A 43 -8.43 4.48 -3.22
N MET A 44 -8.62 5.52 -2.39
CA MET A 44 -7.91 6.80 -2.52
C MET A 44 -6.56 6.69 -1.83
N SER A 45 -5.49 6.83 -2.61
CA SER A 45 -4.11 6.81 -2.13
C SER A 45 -3.63 8.24 -1.85
N LEU A 46 -3.42 8.55 -0.58
CA LEU A 46 -2.93 9.86 -0.14
C LEU A 46 -1.49 9.76 0.38
N LYS A 47 -0.88 10.89 0.68
CA LYS A 47 0.44 10.99 1.33
C LYS A 47 0.29 11.83 2.60
N ILE A 48 -0.46 11.32 3.57
CA ILE A 48 -0.92 12.09 4.75
C ILE A 48 -0.40 11.58 6.09
N ARG A 49 0.40 10.51 6.10
CA ARG A 49 0.88 9.89 7.35
C ARG A 49 1.68 10.83 8.23
N SER A 50 2.57 11.63 7.62
CA SER A 50 3.57 12.45 8.33
C SER A 50 3.53 13.94 7.94
N ILE A 51 2.41 14.42 7.41
CA ILE A 51 2.19 15.86 7.14
C ILE A 51 1.45 16.53 8.30
N PRO A 52 1.37 17.88 8.36
CA PRO A 52 0.61 18.59 9.40
C PRO A 52 -0.85 18.13 9.51
N LYS A 53 -1.35 17.99 10.74
CA LYS A 53 -2.70 17.45 11.04
C LYS A 53 -3.81 18.15 10.26
N SER A 54 -3.78 19.49 10.20
CA SER A 54 -4.81 20.28 9.52
C SER A 54 -4.86 20.00 8.01
N GLU A 55 -3.69 19.80 7.40
CA GLU A 55 -3.59 19.47 5.99
C GLU A 55 -4.04 18.02 5.73
N ALA A 56 -3.64 17.08 6.59
CA ALA A 56 -4.06 15.69 6.51
C ALA A 56 -5.59 15.56 6.60
N VAL A 57 -6.21 16.21 7.57
CA VAL A 57 -7.68 16.23 7.75
C VAL A 57 -8.37 16.83 6.52
N LYS A 58 -7.86 17.94 5.98
CA LYS A 58 -8.42 18.56 4.78
C LYS A 58 -8.41 17.59 3.60
N GLN A 59 -7.27 16.97 3.30
CA GLN A 59 -7.14 16.02 2.18
C GLN A 59 -8.05 14.80 2.37
N VAL A 60 -8.21 14.31 3.59
CA VAL A 60 -9.10 13.17 3.91
C VAL A 60 -10.56 13.53 3.68
N LEU A 61 -11.01 14.72 4.07
CA LEU A 61 -12.40 15.15 3.85
C LEU A 61 -12.70 15.39 2.37
N GLU A 62 -11.73 15.89 1.60
CA GLU A 62 -11.83 16.00 0.14
C GLU A 62 -11.94 14.59 -0.51
N ALA A 63 -11.13 13.63 -0.06
CA ALA A 63 -11.19 12.25 -0.50
C ALA A 63 -12.52 11.58 -0.12
N LEU A 64 -13.03 11.81 1.09
CA LEU A 64 -14.35 11.32 1.52
C LEU A 64 -15.46 11.85 0.63
N ALA A 65 -15.47 13.15 0.35
CA ALA A 65 -16.49 13.77 -0.51
C ALA A 65 -16.46 13.17 -1.93
N PHE A 66 -15.28 12.93 -2.49
CA PHE A 66 -15.14 12.25 -3.77
C PHE A 66 -15.71 10.82 -3.72
N LEU A 67 -15.35 10.03 -2.70
CA LEU A 67 -15.84 8.66 -2.57
C LEU A 67 -17.36 8.59 -2.39
N GLN A 68 -17.96 9.53 -1.64
CA GLN A 68 -19.40 9.66 -1.52
C GLN A 68 -20.07 9.98 -2.88
N GLN A 69 -19.51 10.93 -3.65
CA GLN A 69 -19.99 11.25 -5.00
C GLN A 69 -19.83 10.06 -5.97
N ALA A 70 -18.80 9.26 -5.79
CA ALA A 70 -18.60 8.02 -6.54
C ALA A 70 -19.54 6.87 -6.10
N GLY A 71 -20.47 7.12 -5.16
CA GLY A 71 -21.48 6.16 -4.71
C GLY A 71 -20.98 5.15 -3.66
N CYS A 72 -19.89 5.44 -2.96
CA CYS A 72 -19.49 4.65 -1.80
C CYS A 72 -20.42 4.90 -0.61
N ASP A 73 -20.86 3.84 0.04
CA ASP A 73 -21.81 3.84 1.16
C ASP A 73 -21.23 3.28 2.45
N ARG A 74 -20.02 2.77 2.40
CA ARG A 74 -19.21 2.31 3.54
C ARG A 74 -17.77 2.75 3.36
N PHE A 75 -17.10 3.12 4.48
CA PHE A 75 -15.78 3.75 4.42
C PHE A 75 -14.78 3.02 5.31
N TYR A 76 -13.53 3.01 4.85
CA TYR A 76 -12.37 2.46 5.54
C TYR A 76 -11.26 3.49 5.58
N TYR A 77 -10.80 3.87 6.77
CA TYR A 77 -9.56 4.62 6.90
C TYR A 77 -8.39 3.66 7.13
N LYS A 78 -7.49 3.58 6.15
CA LYS A 78 -6.34 2.67 6.13
C LYS A 78 -5.07 3.39 6.56
N TYR A 79 -4.48 2.88 7.62
CA TYR A 79 -3.16 3.29 8.11
C TYR A 79 -2.22 2.08 8.25
N CYS A 80 -0.94 2.32 8.65
CA CYS A 80 0.05 1.26 8.77
C CYS A 80 -0.31 0.23 9.84
N SER A 81 -0.04 -1.07 9.57
CA SER A 81 -0.25 -2.15 10.56
C SER A 81 0.69 -2.05 11.77
N THR A 82 1.77 -1.27 11.68
CA THR A 82 2.64 -0.92 12.80
C THR A 82 2.22 0.37 13.52
N PHE A 83 1.03 0.89 13.19
CA PHE A 83 0.47 2.07 13.83
C PHE A 83 1.42 3.27 13.84
N ASP A 84 2.12 3.52 12.73
CA ASP A 84 3.17 4.54 12.55
C ASP A 84 2.64 5.95 12.84
N SER A 85 2.48 6.28 14.13
CA SER A 85 1.81 7.50 14.56
C SER A 85 2.28 7.85 15.98
N THR A 86 3.06 8.90 16.10
CA THR A 86 3.51 9.44 17.40
C THR A 86 2.38 10.22 18.07
N SER A 87 2.64 10.87 19.20
CA SER A 87 1.70 11.80 19.86
C SER A 87 1.23 12.95 18.95
N GLU A 88 2.05 13.31 17.95
CA GLU A 88 1.73 14.31 16.93
C GLU A 88 1.18 13.70 15.64
N GLY A 89 0.87 12.40 15.67
CA GLY A 89 0.45 11.67 14.49
C GLY A 89 -1.00 11.93 14.06
N ASN A 90 -1.35 11.38 12.91
CA ASN A 90 -2.58 11.73 12.21
C ASN A 90 -3.72 10.71 12.39
N ILE A 91 -3.48 9.53 12.99
CA ILE A 91 -4.51 8.48 13.09
C ILE A 91 -5.73 8.95 13.88
N GLY A 92 -5.51 9.50 15.08
CA GLY A 92 -6.58 10.02 15.93
C GLY A 92 -7.35 11.17 15.28
N PRO A 93 -6.71 12.28 14.89
CA PRO A 93 -7.38 13.43 14.28
C PRO A 93 -8.16 13.11 13.01
N ILE A 94 -7.63 12.25 12.15
CA ILE A 94 -8.31 11.82 10.93
C ILE A 94 -9.52 10.94 11.27
N THR A 95 -9.38 10.02 12.22
CA THR A 95 -10.49 9.18 12.67
C THR A 95 -11.63 10.02 13.23
N ASP A 96 -11.33 11.05 14.02
CA ASP A 96 -12.33 11.97 14.58
C ASP A 96 -13.05 12.76 13.48
N ALA A 97 -12.29 13.33 12.53
CA ALA A 97 -12.85 14.08 11.42
C ALA A 97 -13.77 13.23 10.53
N LEU A 98 -13.38 11.99 10.25
CA LEU A 98 -14.19 11.05 9.47
C LEU A 98 -15.46 10.64 10.24
N ARG A 99 -15.36 10.37 11.55
CA ARG A 99 -16.55 10.05 12.36
C ARG A 99 -17.55 11.22 12.37
N GLU A 100 -17.07 12.43 12.53
CA GLU A 100 -17.90 13.64 12.50
C GLU A 100 -18.57 13.82 11.13
N ALA A 101 -17.81 13.75 10.03
CA ALA A 101 -18.31 13.93 8.67
C ALA A 101 -19.34 12.86 8.27
N LEU A 102 -19.22 11.65 8.81
CA LEU A 102 -20.12 10.52 8.54
C LEU A 102 -21.24 10.39 9.59
N ASN A 103 -21.33 11.29 10.57
CA ASN A 103 -22.29 11.21 11.68
C ASN A 103 -22.26 9.86 12.43
N CYS A 104 -21.08 9.23 12.54
CA CYS A 104 -20.93 8.00 13.29
C CYS A 104 -20.28 8.27 14.66
N SER A 105 -20.97 7.83 15.72
CA SER A 105 -20.49 8.03 17.11
C SER A 105 -19.30 7.16 17.45
N THR A 106 -19.17 6.01 16.78
CA THR A 106 -18.19 4.97 17.14
C THR A 106 -17.58 4.34 15.92
N THR A 107 -16.30 4.02 15.98
CA THR A 107 -15.58 3.24 14.94
C THR A 107 -14.60 2.26 15.57
N LEU A 108 -14.08 1.32 14.77
CA LEU A 108 -13.03 0.39 15.18
C LEU A 108 -11.64 0.95 14.94
N ILE A 109 -10.70 0.50 15.78
CA ILE A 109 -9.26 0.66 15.64
C ILE A 109 -8.64 -0.75 15.56
N CYS A 110 -8.34 -1.23 14.36
CA CYS A 110 -7.86 -2.59 14.10
C CYS A 110 -6.59 -2.58 13.23
N PRO A 111 -5.41 -2.22 13.78
CA PRO A 111 -4.16 -2.20 13.02
C PRO A 111 -3.65 -3.58 12.62
N ALA A 112 -4.12 -4.64 13.25
CA ALA A 112 -3.58 -5.99 13.11
C ALA A 112 -3.54 -6.50 11.66
N LEU A 113 -2.49 -7.28 11.38
CA LEU A 113 -2.25 -7.99 10.13
C LEU A 113 -1.46 -9.28 10.45
N PRO A 114 -2.14 -10.35 10.95
CA PRO A 114 -1.48 -11.55 11.46
C PRO A 114 -0.57 -12.23 10.44
N VAL A 115 -0.99 -12.29 9.16
CA VAL A 115 -0.19 -12.87 8.06
C VAL A 115 1.20 -12.22 7.93
N ASN A 116 1.35 -10.97 8.37
CA ASN A 116 2.62 -10.24 8.41
C ASN A 116 3.20 -10.15 9.84
N GLY A 117 2.70 -10.92 10.79
CA GLY A 117 3.15 -10.93 12.17
C GLY A 117 2.82 -9.67 12.97
N ARG A 118 1.71 -8.98 12.66
CA ARG A 118 1.19 -7.86 13.47
C ARG A 118 -0.07 -8.33 14.17
N THR A 119 0.03 -8.46 15.49
CA THR A 119 -1.07 -8.91 16.35
C THR A 119 -1.35 -7.88 17.44
N VAL A 120 -2.57 -7.89 17.96
CA VAL A 120 -2.97 -7.03 19.09
C VAL A 120 -3.50 -7.94 20.18
N PHE A 121 -2.91 -7.84 21.37
CA PHE A 121 -3.36 -8.56 22.54
C PHE A 121 -3.38 -7.65 23.77
N HIS A 122 -4.50 -7.63 24.50
CA HIS A 122 -4.77 -6.69 25.58
C HIS A 122 -4.51 -5.23 25.17
N GLY A 123 -4.74 -4.89 23.87
CA GLY A 123 -4.52 -3.56 23.30
C GLY A 123 -3.04 -3.16 23.16
N TYR A 124 -2.13 -4.12 23.28
CA TYR A 124 -0.74 -3.95 22.93
C TYR A 124 -0.49 -4.50 21.54
N LEU A 125 0.19 -3.73 20.71
CA LEU A 125 0.58 -4.15 19.37
C LEU A 125 1.93 -4.85 19.42
N PHE A 126 1.98 -6.02 18.80
CA PHE A 126 3.17 -6.82 18.61
C PHE A 126 3.62 -6.80 17.14
N VAL A 127 4.93 -6.87 16.93
CA VAL A 127 5.57 -7.09 15.64
C VAL A 127 6.33 -8.41 15.77
N LYS A 128 5.74 -9.48 15.21
CA LYS A 128 6.16 -10.87 15.44
C LYS A 128 6.07 -11.23 16.92
N ASP A 129 7.18 -11.53 17.56
CA ASP A 129 7.34 -11.93 18.95
C ASP A 129 7.74 -10.78 19.90
N GLU A 130 7.91 -9.56 19.36
CA GLU A 130 8.32 -8.39 20.12
C GLU A 130 7.17 -7.36 20.27
N LEU A 131 7.14 -6.62 21.37
CA LEU A 131 6.29 -5.44 21.47
C LEU A 131 6.70 -4.40 20.42
N LEU A 132 5.74 -3.65 19.91
CA LEU A 132 6.02 -2.57 18.94
C LEU A 132 7.15 -1.65 19.40
N SER A 133 7.16 -1.28 20.69
CA SER A 133 8.18 -0.41 21.30
C SER A 133 9.58 -1.05 21.41
N ASP A 134 9.68 -2.35 21.27
CA ASP A 134 10.94 -3.09 21.36
C ASP A 134 11.43 -3.55 19.98
N SER A 135 10.54 -3.50 18.99
CA SER A 135 10.82 -3.83 17.59
C SER A 135 11.69 -2.75 16.90
N PRO A 136 12.18 -3.00 15.67
CA PRO A 136 12.89 -1.98 14.88
C PRO A 136 12.11 -0.69 14.65
N MET A 137 10.78 -0.70 14.82
CA MET A 137 9.93 0.50 14.72
C MET A 137 10.24 1.54 15.79
N ARG A 138 10.85 1.15 16.91
CA ARG A 138 11.37 2.09 17.93
C ARG A 138 12.31 3.15 17.34
N HIS A 139 13.06 2.78 16.31
CA HIS A 139 14.05 3.62 15.65
C HIS A 139 13.62 4.09 14.27
N HIS A 140 12.30 4.07 13.99
CA HIS A 140 11.80 4.55 12.70
C HIS A 140 12.14 6.04 12.52
N PRO A 141 12.73 6.45 11.38
CA PRO A 141 13.29 7.79 11.22
C PRO A 141 12.26 8.92 11.28
N LEU A 142 11.01 8.66 10.85
CA LEU A 142 9.94 9.68 10.85
C LEU A 142 8.98 9.51 12.03
N ASN A 143 8.61 8.27 12.35
CA ASN A 143 7.61 7.97 13.38
C ASN A 143 8.18 6.92 14.35
N PRO A 144 9.11 7.28 15.25
CA PRO A 144 9.67 6.35 16.22
C PRO A 144 8.60 5.90 17.22
N MET A 145 8.37 4.57 17.31
CA MET A 145 7.32 4.00 18.14
C MET A 145 7.88 3.59 19.51
N HIS A 146 7.67 4.41 20.52
CA HIS A 146 8.15 4.18 21.88
C HIS A 146 7.10 3.59 22.82
N ASP A 147 5.87 3.42 22.35
CA ASP A 147 4.76 2.81 23.10
C ASP A 147 4.07 1.75 22.24
N SER A 148 3.67 0.65 22.86
CA SER A 148 2.93 -0.44 22.21
C SER A 148 1.43 -0.42 22.59
N LYS A 149 1.00 0.39 23.57
CA LYS A 149 -0.38 0.46 24.02
C LYS A 149 -1.20 1.41 23.17
N LEU A 150 -2.02 0.88 22.28
CA LEU A 150 -2.78 1.64 21.29
C LEU A 150 -3.65 2.73 21.92
N ALA A 151 -4.31 2.45 23.06
CA ALA A 151 -5.14 3.43 23.75
C ALA A 151 -4.35 4.65 24.23
N ARG A 152 -3.09 4.48 24.68
CA ARG A 152 -2.25 5.61 25.12
C ARG A 152 -1.83 6.47 23.94
N ILE A 153 -1.43 5.83 22.84
CA ILE A 153 -1.07 6.54 21.61
C ILE A 153 -2.25 7.38 21.12
N LEU A 154 -3.44 6.78 21.02
CA LEU A 154 -4.65 7.51 20.58
C LEU A 154 -5.03 8.63 21.52
N SER A 155 -4.98 8.42 22.85
CA SER A 155 -5.32 9.45 23.82
C SER A 155 -4.38 10.66 23.78
N SER A 156 -3.16 10.52 23.25
CA SER A 156 -2.26 11.66 23.04
C SER A 156 -2.58 12.46 21.76
N GLN A 157 -3.34 11.88 20.84
CA GLN A 157 -3.67 12.49 19.55
C GLN A 157 -5.09 13.06 19.48
N SER A 158 -6.03 12.52 20.27
CA SER A 158 -7.45 12.78 20.18
C SER A 158 -8.10 12.79 21.56
N PRO A 159 -9.08 13.68 21.82
CA PRO A 159 -9.89 13.68 23.04
C PRO A 159 -10.96 12.58 23.04
N ALA A 160 -11.13 11.84 21.96
CA ALA A 160 -12.13 10.80 21.84
C ALA A 160 -11.96 9.69 22.89
N LYS A 161 -13.06 9.22 23.45
CA LYS A 161 -13.05 8.15 24.45
C LYS A 161 -12.69 6.82 23.78
N ASN A 162 -11.62 6.19 24.26
CA ASN A 162 -11.17 4.89 23.79
C ASN A 162 -11.75 3.78 24.66
N GLY A 163 -12.27 2.72 24.04
CA GLY A 163 -12.68 1.48 24.67
C GLY A 163 -11.92 0.29 24.07
N HIS A 164 -12.13 -0.89 24.62
CA HIS A 164 -11.40 -2.07 24.20
C HIS A 164 -12.29 -3.33 24.23
N ILE A 165 -12.23 -4.11 23.18
CA ILE A 165 -12.77 -5.48 23.13
C ILE A 165 -11.59 -6.44 23.20
N TYR A 166 -11.51 -7.15 24.32
CA TYR A 166 -10.43 -8.08 24.61
C TYR A 166 -10.62 -9.41 23.88
N TYR A 167 -9.54 -10.14 23.73
CA TYR A 167 -9.51 -11.41 23.01
C TYR A 167 -10.52 -12.45 23.53
N ASP A 168 -10.76 -12.48 24.83
CA ASP A 168 -11.75 -13.40 25.44
C ASP A 168 -13.20 -13.17 24.96
N VAL A 169 -13.50 -11.97 24.45
CA VAL A 169 -14.77 -11.63 23.79
C VAL A 169 -14.72 -12.02 22.31
N ILE A 170 -13.60 -11.71 21.62
CA ILE A 170 -13.40 -12.04 20.19
C ILE A 170 -13.54 -13.56 19.99
N ALA A 171 -12.88 -14.36 20.84
CA ALA A 171 -12.92 -15.82 20.80
C ALA A 171 -14.33 -16.43 20.99
N LYS A 172 -15.31 -15.64 21.46
CA LYS A 172 -16.72 -16.07 21.59
C LYS A 172 -17.54 -15.81 20.31
N GLY A 173 -16.95 -15.22 19.29
CA GLY A 173 -17.55 -14.99 17.99
C GLY A 173 -18.30 -13.66 17.84
N SER A 174 -18.79 -13.40 16.63
CA SER A 174 -19.32 -12.13 16.17
C SER A 174 -20.51 -11.59 17.00
N ILE A 175 -21.36 -12.48 17.50
CA ILE A 175 -22.51 -12.11 18.36
C ILE A 175 -22.02 -11.48 19.68
N ALA A 176 -21.00 -12.08 20.30
CA ALA A 176 -20.42 -11.56 21.54
C ALA A 176 -19.74 -10.21 21.32
N VAL A 177 -19.00 -10.09 20.20
CA VAL A 177 -18.35 -8.83 19.78
C VAL A 177 -19.38 -7.74 19.54
N ARG A 178 -20.47 -8.03 18.81
CA ARG A 178 -21.55 -7.07 18.55
C ARG A 178 -22.18 -6.57 19.85
N LYS A 179 -22.44 -7.48 20.80
CA LYS A 179 -22.96 -7.11 22.11
C LYS A 179 -22.01 -6.17 22.86
N ALA A 180 -20.72 -6.48 22.90
CA ALA A 180 -19.71 -5.64 23.55
C ALA A 180 -19.59 -4.26 22.86
N ILE A 181 -19.72 -4.20 21.54
CA ILE A 181 -19.78 -2.94 20.80
C ILE A 181 -20.95 -2.07 21.27
N GLU A 182 -22.17 -2.65 21.39
CA GLU A 182 -23.35 -1.89 21.83
C GLU A 182 -23.22 -1.39 23.29
N GLU A 183 -22.63 -2.19 24.17
CA GLU A 183 -22.33 -1.79 25.55
C GLU A 183 -21.34 -0.60 25.57
N LEU A 184 -20.26 -0.66 24.80
CA LEU A 184 -19.28 0.42 24.70
C LEU A 184 -19.86 1.69 24.05
N LYS A 185 -20.74 1.55 23.05
CA LYS A 185 -21.49 2.68 22.47
C LYS A 185 -22.38 3.36 23.51
N ALA A 186 -23.11 2.57 24.31
CA ALA A 186 -23.96 3.10 25.36
C ALA A 186 -23.16 3.88 26.42
N ASP A 187 -21.92 3.48 26.67
CA ASP A 187 -20.97 4.16 27.54
C ASP A 187 -20.30 5.38 26.88
N GLY A 188 -20.67 5.73 25.63
CA GLY A 188 -20.14 6.87 24.90
C GLY A 188 -18.70 6.69 24.39
N VAL A 189 -18.28 5.45 24.16
CA VAL A 189 -16.97 5.15 23.56
C VAL A 189 -17.00 5.49 22.06
N ASN A 190 -15.96 6.19 21.61
CA ASN A 190 -15.83 6.63 20.23
C ASN A 190 -14.89 5.71 19.40
N ASN A 191 -13.80 5.29 19.99
CA ASN A 191 -12.81 4.44 19.33
C ASN A 191 -12.75 3.10 20.06
N ILE A 192 -13.10 2.01 19.40
CA ILE A 192 -13.06 0.65 19.95
C ILE A 192 -11.83 -0.06 19.41
N ILE A 193 -10.82 -0.24 20.24
CA ILE A 193 -9.65 -1.06 19.95
C ILE A 193 -10.06 -2.51 20.09
N VAL A 194 -9.66 -3.36 19.13
CA VAL A 194 -9.95 -4.78 19.14
C VAL A 194 -8.68 -5.61 19.18
N ASP A 195 -8.67 -6.66 19.99
CA ASP A 195 -7.61 -7.64 19.95
C ASP A 195 -7.77 -8.55 18.72
N VAL A 196 -6.64 -8.96 18.14
CA VAL A 196 -6.55 -9.84 16.96
C VAL A 196 -5.26 -10.63 17.05
N ILE A 197 -5.35 -11.93 17.03
CA ILE A 197 -4.19 -12.85 17.11
C ILE A 197 -3.99 -13.58 15.78
N ASP A 198 -5.07 -13.93 15.10
CA ASP A 198 -5.04 -14.63 13.82
C ASP A 198 -6.02 -14.04 12.79
N ASP A 199 -6.04 -14.62 11.59
CA ASP A 199 -6.89 -14.14 10.50
C ASP A 199 -8.39 -14.49 10.72
N GLU A 200 -8.72 -15.49 11.53
CA GLU A 200 -10.11 -15.86 11.86
C GLU A 200 -10.77 -14.79 12.73
N ASP A 201 -10.01 -14.15 13.62
CA ASP A 201 -10.48 -13.02 14.42
C ASP A 201 -10.94 -11.85 13.52
N LEU A 202 -10.25 -11.62 12.40
CA LEU A 202 -10.61 -10.57 11.42
C LEU A 202 -11.96 -10.87 10.75
N LEU A 203 -12.31 -12.15 10.52
CA LEU A 203 -13.61 -12.55 9.99
C LEU A 203 -14.72 -12.27 11.02
N VAL A 204 -14.48 -12.65 12.28
CA VAL A 204 -15.40 -12.39 13.41
C VAL A 204 -15.69 -10.89 13.56
N ILE A 205 -14.65 -10.06 13.53
CA ILE A 205 -14.77 -8.60 13.66
C ILE A 205 -15.49 -8.00 12.45
N ALA A 206 -15.15 -8.43 11.23
CA ALA A 206 -15.80 -7.94 10.01
C ALA A 206 -17.31 -8.25 10.01
N GLU A 207 -17.71 -9.43 10.50
CA GLU A 207 -19.12 -9.80 10.67
C GLU A 207 -19.80 -8.97 11.74
N ALA A 208 -19.17 -8.75 12.87
CA ALA A 208 -19.73 -7.97 13.96
C ALA A 208 -19.96 -6.49 13.61
N THR A 209 -19.25 -5.98 12.60
CA THR A 209 -19.26 -4.55 12.19
C THR A 209 -19.79 -4.33 10.78
N GLU A 210 -20.55 -5.26 10.24
CA GLU A 210 -21.12 -5.15 8.88
C GLU A 210 -21.92 -3.87 8.62
N ASP A 211 -22.58 -3.36 9.63
CA ASP A 211 -23.44 -2.16 9.61
C ASP A 211 -22.67 -0.86 9.92
N PHE A 212 -21.37 -0.92 10.18
CA PHE A 212 -20.58 0.27 10.41
C PHE A 212 -20.38 1.06 9.11
N SER A 213 -20.70 2.35 9.15
CA SER A 213 -20.41 3.27 8.04
C SER A 213 -18.91 3.58 7.92
N LEU A 214 -18.17 3.54 9.03
CA LEU A 214 -16.73 3.76 9.09
C LEU A 214 -16.07 2.65 9.92
N VAL A 215 -15.00 2.07 9.38
CA VAL A 215 -14.03 1.25 10.12
C VAL A 215 -12.62 1.78 9.86
N THR A 216 -11.69 1.56 10.81
CA THR A 216 -10.30 1.98 10.61
C THR A 216 -9.32 0.87 10.97
N GLY A 217 -8.19 0.80 10.28
CA GLY A 217 -7.22 -0.24 10.57
C GLY A 217 -6.05 -0.36 9.61
N GLY A 218 -5.33 -1.47 9.78
CA GLY A 218 -4.37 -2.00 8.81
C GLY A 218 -5.08 -2.64 7.62
N SER A 219 -4.37 -3.43 6.83
CA SER A 219 -4.97 -4.14 5.69
C SER A 219 -5.72 -5.41 6.08
N GLY A 220 -5.44 -5.98 7.28
CA GLY A 220 -5.99 -7.27 7.70
C GLY A 220 -7.53 -7.30 7.74
N LEU A 221 -8.16 -6.28 8.34
CA LEU A 221 -9.63 -6.24 8.43
C LEU A 221 -10.31 -6.22 7.04
N ALA A 222 -9.63 -5.70 6.00
CA ALA A 222 -10.16 -5.72 4.64
C ALA A 222 -10.36 -7.14 4.10
N GLN A 223 -9.54 -8.10 4.53
CA GLN A 223 -9.73 -9.53 4.21
C GLN A 223 -11.08 -10.03 4.72
N GLY A 224 -11.40 -9.75 5.98
CA GLY A 224 -12.69 -10.12 6.57
C GLY A 224 -13.87 -9.42 5.88
N ILE A 225 -13.74 -8.12 5.57
CA ILE A 225 -14.77 -7.36 4.87
C ILE A 225 -15.01 -7.92 3.47
N ALA A 226 -13.97 -8.23 2.71
CA ALA A 226 -14.09 -8.80 1.36
C ALA A 226 -14.73 -10.21 1.39
N HIS A 227 -14.37 -11.02 2.40
CA HIS A 227 -15.01 -12.34 2.62
C HIS A 227 -16.51 -12.18 2.85
N ARG A 228 -16.95 -11.32 3.76
CA ARG A 228 -18.37 -11.07 4.04
C ARG A 228 -19.11 -10.49 2.84
N TRP A 229 -18.48 -9.58 2.10
CA TRP A 229 -19.04 -9.03 0.86
C TRP A 229 -19.33 -10.15 -0.15
N ARG A 230 -18.39 -11.09 -0.33
CA ARG A 230 -18.54 -12.24 -1.22
C ARG A 230 -19.72 -13.13 -0.82
N GLU A 231 -19.82 -13.51 0.47
CA GLU A 231 -20.92 -14.33 0.98
C GLU A 231 -22.29 -13.67 0.70
N ARG A 232 -22.41 -12.37 0.89
CA ARG A 232 -23.68 -11.64 0.70
C ARG A 232 -24.00 -11.35 -0.76
N SER A 233 -23.01 -11.13 -1.59
CA SER A 233 -23.21 -10.84 -3.01
C SER A 233 -23.60 -12.08 -3.82
N GLY A 234 -23.39 -13.29 -3.28
CA GLY A 234 -23.56 -14.55 -4.00
C GLY A 234 -22.64 -14.68 -5.23
N LYS A 235 -21.73 -13.73 -5.42
CA LYS A 235 -20.72 -13.80 -6.48
C LYS A 235 -19.73 -14.90 -6.10
N ALA A 236 -19.56 -15.89 -6.99
CA ALA A 236 -18.41 -16.80 -6.89
C ALA A 236 -17.13 -15.95 -6.78
N ALA A 237 -16.11 -16.47 -6.10
CA ALA A 237 -14.80 -15.82 -6.15
C ALA A 237 -14.39 -15.76 -7.62
N ASP A 238 -14.71 -14.65 -8.26
CA ASP A 238 -14.27 -14.42 -9.61
C ASP A 238 -12.78 -14.07 -9.52
N LEU A 239 -11.96 -15.12 -9.59
CA LEU A 239 -10.50 -14.95 -9.73
C LEU A 239 -10.15 -14.10 -10.96
N ASN A 240 -11.13 -13.87 -11.86
CA ASN A 240 -11.06 -12.96 -12.99
C ASN A 240 -11.59 -11.54 -12.68
N ALA A 241 -11.99 -11.22 -11.44
CA ALA A 241 -12.16 -9.84 -11.00
C ALA A 241 -10.86 -9.04 -11.15
N ALA A 242 -9.72 -9.74 -11.06
CA ALA A 242 -8.42 -9.28 -11.49
C ALA A 242 -8.28 -9.42 -13.02
N PHE A 243 -7.76 -8.39 -13.68
CA PHE A 243 -7.43 -8.51 -15.11
C PHE A 243 -6.32 -9.55 -15.36
N VAL A 244 -6.35 -10.18 -16.54
CA VAL A 244 -5.21 -11.00 -17.01
C VAL A 244 -4.06 -10.07 -17.39
N VAL A 245 -2.87 -10.35 -16.87
CA VAL A 245 -1.65 -9.61 -17.22
C VAL A 245 -1.17 -10.09 -18.58
N GLU A 246 -1.26 -9.23 -19.58
CA GLU A 246 -0.84 -9.56 -20.93
C GLU A 246 0.68 -9.41 -21.10
N ARG A 247 1.29 -10.32 -21.85
CA ARG A 247 2.69 -10.18 -22.28
C ARG A 247 2.79 -9.05 -23.31
N ARG A 248 3.48 -7.98 -22.93
CA ARG A 248 3.74 -6.81 -23.77
C ARG A 248 5.23 -6.46 -23.68
N LYS A 249 5.72 -5.51 -24.51
CA LYS A 249 7.06 -4.94 -24.30
C LYS A 249 7.21 -4.44 -22.86
N ALA A 250 8.27 -4.88 -22.19
CA ALA A 250 8.43 -4.70 -20.75
C ALA A 250 9.81 -4.15 -20.37
N VAL A 251 9.89 -3.52 -19.21
CA VAL A 251 11.15 -3.10 -18.58
C VAL A 251 11.06 -3.27 -17.07
N VAL A 252 12.16 -3.67 -16.46
CA VAL A 252 12.36 -3.64 -15.01
C VAL A 252 13.17 -2.39 -14.65
N ILE A 253 12.66 -1.56 -13.73
CA ILE A 253 13.35 -0.36 -13.21
C ILE A 253 13.54 -0.50 -11.70
N ALA A 254 14.78 -0.58 -11.25
CA ALA A 254 15.13 -0.77 -9.85
C ALA A 254 15.91 0.43 -9.31
N GLY A 255 15.25 1.29 -8.50
CA GLY A 255 15.85 2.51 -7.96
C GLY A 255 16.21 2.44 -6.47
N SER A 256 15.61 1.52 -5.71
CA SER A 256 15.84 1.41 -4.26
C SER A 256 17.15 0.71 -3.92
N CYS A 257 17.84 1.23 -2.89
CA CYS A 257 19.04 0.60 -2.30
C CYS A 257 18.73 -0.24 -1.04
N SER A 258 17.46 -0.60 -0.80
CA SER A 258 17.08 -1.46 0.32
C SER A 258 17.73 -2.85 0.23
N ALA A 259 17.92 -3.51 1.36
CA ALA A 259 18.57 -4.82 1.43
C ALA A 259 17.85 -5.88 0.58
N MET A 260 16.52 -5.85 0.52
CA MET A 260 15.76 -6.77 -0.32
C MET A 260 15.94 -6.45 -1.81
N MET A 261 15.89 -5.15 -2.20
CA MET A 261 16.09 -4.78 -3.61
C MET A 261 17.49 -5.15 -4.11
N GLN A 262 18.52 -5.02 -3.27
CA GLN A 262 19.87 -5.49 -3.61
C GLN A 262 19.89 -7.00 -3.92
N LYS A 263 19.20 -7.82 -3.11
CA LYS A 263 19.08 -9.28 -3.35
C LYS A 263 18.31 -9.58 -4.64
N GLN A 264 17.21 -8.88 -4.88
CA GLN A 264 16.39 -9.04 -6.10
C GLN A 264 17.16 -8.67 -7.35
N VAL A 265 17.89 -7.55 -7.34
CA VAL A 265 18.76 -7.14 -8.46
C VAL A 265 19.89 -8.16 -8.68
N ALA A 266 20.56 -8.61 -7.61
CA ALA A 266 21.64 -9.61 -7.70
C ALA A 266 21.14 -10.95 -8.25
N TYR A 267 19.93 -11.35 -7.92
CA TYR A 267 19.29 -12.55 -8.46
C TYR A 267 18.95 -12.36 -9.95
N TYR A 268 18.22 -11.29 -10.27
CA TYR A 268 17.69 -11.06 -11.62
C TYR A 268 18.78 -10.82 -12.68
N LYS A 269 19.91 -10.23 -12.31
CA LYS A 269 21.10 -10.07 -13.18
C LYS A 269 21.65 -11.39 -13.75
N LYS A 270 21.34 -12.51 -13.13
CA LYS A 270 21.77 -13.84 -13.62
C LYS A 270 20.84 -14.40 -14.69
N LEU A 271 19.63 -13.82 -14.81
CA LEU A 271 18.55 -14.35 -15.65
C LEU A 271 18.28 -13.48 -16.89
N ALA A 272 18.50 -12.18 -16.80
CA ALA A 272 18.13 -11.23 -17.83
C ALA A 272 19.18 -10.15 -18.07
N PRO A 273 19.21 -9.54 -19.28
CA PRO A 273 20.05 -8.37 -19.54
C PRO A 273 19.80 -7.28 -18.51
N SER A 274 20.88 -6.76 -17.94
CA SER A 274 20.79 -5.82 -16.83
C SER A 274 21.84 -4.72 -16.96
N LEU A 275 21.38 -3.45 -16.98
CA LEU A 275 22.20 -2.27 -17.11
C LEU A 275 22.24 -1.49 -15.81
N SER A 276 23.43 -1.33 -15.24
CA SER A 276 23.67 -0.39 -14.15
C SER A 276 23.75 1.02 -14.69
N ILE A 277 22.95 1.96 -14.15
CA ILE A 277 23.08 3.36 -14.53
C ILE A 277 24.37 3.96 -13.99
N ASN A 278 24.85 4.96 -14.71
CA ASN A 278 26.03 5.75 -14.35
C ASN A 278 25.57 7.06 -13.73
N GLU A 279 25.85 7.29 -12.45
CA GLU A 279 25.43 8.48 -11.71
C GLU A 279 26.04 9.76 -12.26
N GLN A 280 27.31 9.70 -12.70
CA GLN A 280 27.97 10.85 -13.33
C GLN A 280 27.24 11.25 -14.62
N ALA A 281 26.87 10.27 -15.45
CA ALA A 281 26.12 10.55 -16.67
C ALA A 281 24.71 11.09 -16.36
N CYS A 282 24.07 10.67 -15.27
CA CYS A 282 22.80 11.25 -14.84
C CYS A 282 22.92 12.75 -14.49
N LEU A 283 24.07 13.17 -13.92
CA LEU A 283 24.33 14.55 -13.55
C LEU A 283 24.69 15.41 -14.77
N ASP A 284 25.53 14.88 -15.66
CA ASP A 284 26.23 15.69 -16.67
C ASP A 284 25.59 15.62 -18.07
N ASP A 285 24.87 14.51 -18.38
CA ASP A 285 24.39 14.25 -19.73
C ASP A 285 22.85 14.18 -19.82
N PRO A 286 22.18 15.23 -20.28
CA PRO A 286 20.73 15.22 -20.49
C PRO A 286 20.25 14.15 -21.50
N GLU A 287 21.11 13.67 -22.39
CA GLU A 287 20.80 12.69 -23.43
C GLU A 287 21.04 11.24 -22.96
N TYR A 288 21.61 11.05 -21.76
CA TYR A 288 21.90 9.72 -21.22
C TYR A 288 20.68 8.80 -21.19
N ALA A 289 19.49 9.33 -20.88
CA ALA A 289 18.25 8.56 -20.93
C ALA A 289 17.94 7.98 -22.31
N LYS A 290 18.33 8.62 -23.40
CA LYS A 290 18.17 8.09 -24.77
C LYS A 290 19.08 6.88 -25.02
N ILE A 291 20.31 6.92 -24.51
CA ILE A 291 21.26 5.80 -24.60
C ILE A 291 20.71 4.59 -23.86
N VAL A 292 20.21 4.81 -22.62
CA VAL A 292 19.59 3.76 -21.81
C VAL A 292 18.32 3.22 -22.47
N ALA A 293 17.48 4.08 -23.06
CA ALA A 293 16.28 3.68 -23.77
C ALA A 293 16.60 2.82 -25.01
N ALA A 294 17.60 3.21 -25.79
CA ALA A 294 18.06 2.44 -26.94
C ALA A 294 18.50 1.02 -26.51
N TRP A 295 19.30 0.94 -25.44
CA TRP A 295 19.72 -0.34 -24.88
C TRP A 295 18.54 -1.22 -24.44
N VAL A 296 17.55 -0.63 -23.73
CA VAL A 296 16.33 -1.37 -23.32
C VAL A 296 15.59 -1.91 -24.55
N LEU A 297 15.44 -1.11 -25.59
CA LEU A 297 14.72 -1.51 -26.81
C LEU A 297 15.44 -2.60 -27.60
N GLU A 298 16.76 -2.61 -27.60
CA GLU A 298 17.58 -3.67 -28.24
C GLU A 298 17.40 -5.04 -27.53
N HIS A 299 17.03 -5.04 -26.25
CA HIS A 299 16.91 -6.25 -25.45
C HIS A 299 15.45 -6.71 -25.21
N GLN A 300 14.47 -6.23 -26.02
CA GLN A 300 13.05 -6.59 -25.84
C GLN A 300 12.70 -8.03 -26.24
N ASP A 301 13.48 -8.66 -27.08
CA ASP A 301 13.19 -10.00 -27.61
C ASP A 301 13.66 -11.14 -26.67
N GLN A 302 13.99 -10.81 -25.44
CA GLN A 302 14.39 -11.80 -24.43
C GLN A 302 13.18 -12.40 -23.71
N VAL A 303 13.37 -13.57 -23.10
CA VAL A 303 12.32 -14.26 -22.32
C VAL A 303 11.85 -13.39 -21.14
N LEU A 304 12.81 -12.78 -20.44
CA LEU A 304 12.58 -11.84 -19.36
C LEU A 304 12.95 -10.41 -19.77
N ALA A 305 12.22 -9.44 -19.25
CA ALA A 305 12.41 -8.04 -19.57
C ALA A 305 13.80 -7.53 -19.17
N PRO A 306 14.43 -6.66 -19.97
CA PRO A 306 15.69 -6.02 -19.59
C PRO A 306 15.50 -5.18 -18.32
N MET A 307 16.51 -5.16 -17.43
CA MET A 307 16.51 -4.39 -16.21
C MET A 307 17.47 -3.21 -16.29
N VAL A 308 16.99 -2.04 -15.88
CA VAL A 308 17.81 -0.84 -15.60
C VAL A 308 17.79 -0.59 -14.10
N TYR A 309 18.96 -0.44 -13.46
CA TYR A 309 19.02 -0.31 -12.00
C TYR A 309 20.01 0.73 -11.50
N ALA A 310 19.56 1.48 -10.48
CA ALA A 310 20.36 2.41 -9.67
C ALA A 310 20.72 1.83 -8.30
N THR A 311 20.28 0.61 -8.03
CA THR A 311 20.51 -0.08 -6.75
C THR A 311 22.00 -0.22 -6.46
N ARG A 312 22.43 0.21 -5.26
CA ARG A 312 23.82 0.19 -4.79
C ARG A 312 23.89 -0.49 -3.43
N SER A 313 25.04 -1.09 -3.15
CA SER A 313 25.39 -1.55 -1.80
C SER A 313 25.71 -0.37 -0.87
N PRO A 314 25.69 -0.56 0.45
CA PRO A 314 26.08 0.51 1.40
C PRO A 314 27.47 1.08 1.15
N SER A 315 28.45 0.24 0.76
CA SER A 315 29.80 0.69 0.41
C SER A 315 29.83 1.56 -0.85
N GLU A 316 29.13 1.17 -1.90
CA GLU A 316 29.02 1.96 -3.13
C GLU A 316 28.31 3.31 -2.88
N LEU A 317 27.31 3.34 -1.99
CA LEU A 317 26.65 4.59 -1.60
C LEU A 317 27.61 5.53 -0.84
N GLU A 318 28.46 5.00 0.01
CA GLU A 318 29.48 5.80 0.69
C GLU A 318 30.55 6.32 -0.28
N GLU A 319 30.97 5.52 -1.24
CA GLU A 319 31.89 5.95 -2.32
C GLU A 319 31.24 7.05 -3.18
N ASN A 320 29.96 6.91 -3.54
CA ASN A 320 29.22 7.93 -4.27
C ASN A 320 29.14 9.24 -3.48
N ARG A 321 28.88 9.20 -2.17
CA ARG A 321 28.91 10.40 -1.33
C ARG A 321 30.27 11.09 -1.33
N LYS A 322 31.34 10.33 -1.25
CA LYS A 322 32.71 10.88 -1.33
C LYS A 322 33.01 11.48 -2.69
N LYS A 323 32.51 10.86 -3.76
CA LYS A 323 32.77 11.26 -5.15
C LYS A 323 31.97 12.51 -5.55
N PHE A 324 30.70 12.57 -5.20
CA PHE A 324 29.77 13.59 -5.69
C PHE A 324 29.50 14.71 -4.68
N GLY A 325 29.92 14.55 -3.40
CA GLY A 325 29.74 15.58 -2.39
C GLY A 325 28.28 15.97 -2.18
N ASP A 326 28.00 17.27 -2.29
CA ASP A 326 26.66 17.85 -2.11
C ASP A 326 25.78 17.76 -3.37
N ALA A 327 26.24 17.12 -4.45
CA ALA A 327 25.42 16.96 -5.65
C ALA A 327 24.21 16.07 -5.37
N ASP A 328 23.03 16.50 -5.82
CA ASP A 328 21.81 15.75 -5.64
C ASP A 328 21.70 14.61 -6.68
N VAL A 329 22.48 13.56 -6.43
CA VAL A 329 22.52 12.35 -7.25
C VAL A 329 21.15 11.66 -7.29
N SER A 330 20.41 11.68 -6.18
CA SER A 330 19.07 11.07 -6.12
C SER A 330 18.11 11.76 -7.08
N SER A 331 18.05 13.06 -7.06
CA SER A 331 17.21 13.85 -7.98
C SER A 331 17.61 13.66 -9.45
N ALA A 332 18.92 13.60 -9.74
CA ALA A 332 19.40 13.33 -11.10
C ALA A 332 18.99 11.95 -11.62
N ILE A 333 19.05 10.92 -10.77
CA ILE A 333 18.58 9.56 -11.08
C ILE A 333 17.05 9.55 -11.32
N GLU A 334 16.28 10.22 -10.48
CA GLU A 334 14.83 10.32 -10.65
C GLU A 334 14.46 11.02 -11.97
N GLN A 335 15.12 12.11 -12.30
CA GLN A 335 14.93 12.81 -13.57
C GLN A 335 15.30 11.93 -14.77
N MET A 336 16.40 11.17 -14.66
CA MET A 336 16.79 10.20 -15.68
C MET A 336 15.72 9.12 -15.85
N PHE A 337 15.21 8.52 -14.76
CA PHE A 337 14.13 7.53 -14.84
C PHE A 337 12.83 8.12 -15.40
N SER A 338 12.50 9.37 -15.08
CA SER A 338 11.35 10.06 -15.69
C SER A 338 11.52 10.16 -17.21
N ARG A 339 12.66 10.68 -17.69
CA ARG A 339 12.95 10.79 -19.13
C ARG A 339 12.94 9.42 -19.82
N LEU A 340 13.60 8.43 -19.21
CA LEU A 340 13.61 7.04 -19.69
C LEU A 340 12.21 6.49 -19.85
N THR A 341 11.36 6.64 -18.85
CA THR A 341 9.97 6.18 -18.85
C THR A 341 9.19 6.79 -20.01
N GLY A 342 9.27 8.11 -20.21
CA GLY A 342 8.62 8.79 -21.33
C GLY A 342 9.09 8.26 -22.70
N LEU A 343 10.41 8.14 -22.89
CA LEU A 343 10.99 7.61 -24.13
C LEU A 343 10.54 6.17 -24.43
N LEU A 344 10.47 5.32 -23.40
CA LEU A 344 10.02 3.94 -23.54
C LEU A 344 8.51 3.85 -23.83
N ALA A 345 7.70 4.68 -23.20
CA ALA A 345 6.26 4.78 -23.46
C ALA A 345 5.98 5.19 -24.91
N ASP A 346 6.70 6.16 -25.47
CA ASP A 346 6.63 6.58 -26.87
C ASP A 346 6.96 5.42 -27.83
N LYS A 347 7.82 4.50 -27.40
CA LYS A 347 8.21 3.29 -28.14
C LYS A 347 7.35 2.07 -27.84
N LYS A 348 6.17 2.29 -27.20
CA LYS A 348 5.19 1.24 -26.89
C LYS A 348 5.69 0.16 -25.94
N VAL A 349 6.58 0.51 -25.02
CA VAL A 349 6.79 -0.28 -23.80
C VAL A 349 5.59 -0.02 -22.88
N GLN A 350 4.91 -1.07 -22.46
CA GLN A 350 3.60 -0.98 -21.79
C GLN A 350 3.57 -1.72 -20.45
N ASN A 351 4.54 -2.60 -20.19
CA ASN A 351 4.71 -3.28 -18.91
C ASN A 351 5.93 -2.72 -18.17
N PHE A 352 5.70 -2.14 -17.00
CA PHE A 352 6.75 -1.57 -16.15
C PHE A 352 6.76 -2.27 -14.80
N ILE A 353 7.87 -2.95 -14.46
CA ILE A 353 8.07 -3.59 -13.16
C ILE A 353 9.04 -2.72 -12.36
N VAL A 354 8.54 -2.02 -11.35
CA VAL A 354 9.27 -0.94 -10.69
C VAL A 354 9.52 -1.28 -9.22
N GLY A 355 10.80 -1.26 -8.83
CA GLY A 355 11.25 -1.49 -7.46
C GLY A 355 11.86 -0.23 -6.82
N GLY A 356 11.15 0.31 -5.83
CA GLY A 356 11.47 1.56 -5.12
C GLY A 356 10.25 2.45 -4.99
N GLY A 357 9.96 2.99 -3.81
CA GLY A 357 8.79 3.83 -3.60
C GLY A 357 8.81 5.11 -4.42
N GLU A 358 9.92 5.86 -4.36
CA GLU A 358 10.14 7.09 -5.12
C GLU A 358 10.15 6.81 -6.63
N THR A 359 10.90 5.80 -7.05
CA THR A 359 10.96 5.37 -8.46
C THR A 359 9.58 4.98 -9.00
N SER A 360 8.77 4.28 -8.20
CA SER A 360 7.38 3.93 -8.55
C SER A 360 6.52 5.18 -8.76
N GLY A 361 6.68 6.17 -7.90
CA GLY A 361 6.01 7.46 -8.02
C GLY A 361 6.41 8.21 -9.29
N VAL A 362 7.71 8.25 -9.60
CA VAL A 362 8.25 8.89 -10.81
C VAL A 362 7.69 8.24 -12.07
N VAL A 363 7.72 6.91 -12.16
CA VAL A 363 7.20 6.17 -13.32
C VAL A 363 5.70 6.41 -13.49
N ALA A 364 4.90 6.27 -12.43
CA ALA A 364 3.47 6.48 -12.47
C ALA A 364 3.10 7.90 -12.92
N THR A 365 3.76 8.92 -12.35
CA THR A 365 3.56 10.33 -12.70
C THR A 365 3.92 10.61 -14.15
N THR A 366 5.05 10.07 -14.63
CA THR A 366 5.52 10.27 -16.01
C THR A 366 4.56 9.67 -17.03
N LEU A 367 3.99 8.50 -16.71
CA LEU A 367 2.99 7.84 -17.57
C LEU A 367 1.60 8.52 -17.51
N GLY A 368 1.41 9.50 -16.60
CA GLY A 368 0.12 10.17 -16.41
C GLY A 368 -0.97 9.25 -15.87
N VAL A 369 -0.60 8.20 -15.14
CA VAL A 369 -1.56 7.23 -14.61
C VAL A 369 -1.96 7.61 -13.20
N ASP A 370 -3.19 8.07 -13.04
CA ASP A 370 -3.76 8.52 -11.77
C ASP A 370 -4.72 7.52 -11.14
N ALA A 371 -5.13 6.51 -11.92
CA ALA A 371 -6.02 5.46 -11.44
C ALA A 371 -5.71 4.11 -12.08
N TYR A 372 -5.86 3.07 -11.26
CA TYR A 372 -5.48 1.71 -11.58
C TYR A 372 -6.59 0.73 -11.24
N LEU A 373 -6.86 -0.21 -12.13
CA LEU A 373 -7.52 -1.46 -11.78
C LEU A 373 -6.49 -2.38 -11.13
N ILE A 374 -6.82 -2.91 -9.97
CA ILE A 374 -5.93 -3.80 -9.22
C ILE A 374 -6.06 -5.23 -9.75
N GLY A 375 -4.94 -5.86 -10.03
CA GLY A 375 -4.83 -7.23 -10.50
C GLY A 375 -4.47 -8.20 -9.38
N ARG A 376 -4.08 -9.41 -9.80
CA ARG A 376 -3.67 -10.48 -8.88
C ARG A 376 -2.41 -10.09 -8.11
N GLN A 377 -2.36 -10.51 -6.86
CA GLN A 377 -1.20 -10.35 -5.99
C GLN A 377 -0.05 -11.24 -6.48
N ILE A 378 1.15 -10.66 -6.57
CA ILE A 378 2.40 -11.36 -6.91
C ILE A 378 3.01 -11.93 -5.63
N ASP A 379 3.18 -11.07 -4.65
CA ASP A 379 3.66 -11.37 -3.30
C ASP A 379 2.90 -10.49 -2.29
N PRO A 380 2.87 -10.81 -1.00
CA PRO A 380 2.17 -10.03 0.01
C PRO A 380 2.51 -8.52 -0.09
N GLY A 381 1.47 -7.69 -0.24
CA GLY A 381 1.58 -6.23 -0.39
C GLY A 381 1.98 -5.73 -1.78
N VAL A 382 2.09 -6.59 -2.78
CA VAL A 382 2.41 -6.18 -4.15
C VAL A 382 1.56 -6.93 -5.17
N SER A 383 0.84 -6.17 -6.00
CA SER A 383 -0.01 -6.69 -7.07
C SER A 383 0.38 -6.07 -8.42
N TRP A 384 0.03 -6.75 -9.50
CA TRP A 384 -0.08 -6.08 -10.79
C TRP A 384 -1.20 -5.04 -10.74
N VAL A 385 -0.99 -3.91 -11.41
CA VAL A 385 -2.02 -2.88 -11.60
C VAL A 385 -2.08 -2.50 -13.07
N ARG A 386 -3.27 -2.13 -13.57
CA ARG A 386 -3.48 -1.68 -14.94
C ARG A 386 -4.12 -0.31 -14.94
N SER A 387 -3.61 0.64 -15.75
CA SER A 387 -4.26 1.92 -15.96
C SER A 387 -5.70 1.73 -16.46
N LEU A 388 -6.62 2.62 -16.09
CA LEU A 388 -8.05 2.45 -16.43
C LEU A 388 -8.32 2.46 -17.94
N ASP A 389 -7.49 3.16 -18.72
CA ASP A 389 -7.50 3.17 -20.18
C ASP A 389 -6.90 1.90 -20.82
N GLY A 390 -6.29 1.02 -20.00
CA GLY A 390 -5.62 -0.20 -20.44
C GLY A 390 -4.28 0.00 -21.14
N ALA A 391 -3.77 1.23 -21.20
CA ALA A 391 -2.52 1.54 -21.90
C ALA A 391 -1.30 0.89 -21.25
N TYR A 392 -1.27 0.84 -19.91
CA TYR A 392 -0.13 0.34 -19.15
C TYR A 392 -0.52 -0.72 -18.13
N GLN A 393 0.37 -1.69 -17.93
CA GLN A 393 0.35 -2.65 -16.84
C GLN A 393 1.60 -2.44 -15.99
N LEU A 394 1.44 -2.26 -14.68
CA LEU A 394 2.50 -1.82 -13.80
C LEU A 394 2.62 -2.74 -12.59
N VAL A 395 3.83 -2.92 -12.12
CA VAL A 395 4.15 -3.38 -10.76
C VAL A 395 4.85 -2.23 -10.07
N LEU A 396 4.27 -1.72 -9.00
CA LEU A 396 4.79 -0.59 -8.25
C LEU A 396 4.99 -1.03 -6.80
N LYS A 397 6.25 -1.19 -6.37
CA LYS A 397 6.54 -1.70 -5.03
C LYS A 397 7.56 -0.87 -4.26
N SER A 398 7.40 -0.85 -2.93
CA SER A 398 8.48 -0.40 -2.04
C SER A 398 9.70 -1.33 -2.12
N GLY A 399 10.87 -0.79 -1.85
CA GLY A 399 12.13 -1.51 -1.98
C GLY A 399 12.22 -2.81 -1.17
N ASN A 400 11.59 -2.88 0.01
CA ASN A 400 11.68 -4.04 0.91
C ASN A 400 10.63 -5.13 0.69
N PHE A 401 9.68 -4.94 -0.24
CA PHE A 401 8.62 -5.91 -0.48
C PHE A 401 9.03 -6.97 -1.50
N GLY A 402 8.34 -8.12 -1.44
CA GLY A 402 8.49 -9.25 -2.34
C GLY A 402 9.65 -10.18 -1.99
N SER A 403 9.58 -11.41 -2.50
CA SER A 403 10.63 -12.43 -2.39
C SER A 403 11.90 -12.06 -3.20
N VAL A 404 12.96 -12.83 -3.07
CA VAL A 404 14.20 -12.61 -3.84
C VAL A 404 13.96 -12.78 -5.34
N GLU A 405 13.07 -13.68 -5.71
CA GLU A 405 12.69 -14.03 -7.09
C GLU A 405 11.59 -13.11 -7.66
N PHE A 406 11.17 -12.10 -6.92
CA PHE A 406 10.02 -11.26 -7.22
C PHE A 406 9.96 -10.74 -8.66
N LEU A 407 11.08 -10.27 -9.22
CA LEU A 407 11.13 -9.65 -10.56
C LEU A 407 10.87 -10.67 -11.68
N GLU A 408 11.26 -11.93 -11.48
CA GLU A 408 10.96 -13.05 -12.36
C GLU A 408 9.50 -13.49 -12.17
N LYS A 409 9.08 -13.74 -10.93
CA LYS A 409 7.73 -14.16 -10.54
C LYS A 409 6.64 -13.24 -11.08
N ALA A 410 6.88 -11.92 -11.09
CA ALA A 410 5.95 -10.96 -11.68
C ALA A 410 5.69 -11.26 -13.17
N GLN A 411 6.68 -11.75 -13.91
CA GLN A 411 6.59 -12.03 -15.35
C GLN A 411 6.06 -13.43 -15.65
N GLU A 412 6.16 -14.36 -14.71
CA GLU A 412 5.53 -15.68 -14.82
C GLU A 412 4.00 -15.59 -14.87
N MET A 413 3.42 -14.51 -14.35
CA MET A 413 1.98 -14.26 -14.34
C MET A 413 1.42 -13.78 -15.69
N TYR A 414 2.25 -13.59 -16.71
CA TYR A 414 1.77 -13.22 -18.04
C TYR A 414 0.84 -14.29 -18.64
N ASP A 415 -0.20 -13.82 -19.35
CA ASP A 415 -1.15 -14.62 -20.09
C ASP A 415 -1.96 -15.62 -19.24
N GLY A 416 -2.10 -15.29 -17.93
CA GLY A 416 -2.88 -16.10 -17.00
C GLY A 416 -2.19 -17.36 -16.51
N ASN A 417 -0.89 -17.50 -16.74
CA ASN A 417 -0.09 -18.55 -16.11
C ASN A 417 -0.02 -18.31 -14.60
N HIS A 418 -0.51 -19.28 -13.80
CA HIS A 418 -0.72 -19.37 -12.34
C HIS A 418 -2.03 -18.86 -11.78
#